data_65acec56f2d90c9a990fb2217d8d42b4
#
_entry.id   65acec56f2d90c9a990fb2217d8d42b4
#
_cell.length_a   1.000
_cell.length_b   1.000
_cell.length_c   1.000
_cell.angle_alpha   90.00
_cell.angle_beta   90.00
_cell.angle_gamma   90.00
#
_symmetry.space_group_name_H-M   'P 1'
#
loop_
_entity.id
_entity.type
_entity.pdbx_description
1 polymer ?
#
loop_
_entity_poly.entity_id
_entity_poly.type
_entity_poly.pdbx_seq_one_letter_code
_entity_poly.pdbx_strand_id
1 'polypeptide(L)'
;MKKFVIWPNELDSRLSRRYGRAVSRGISVNGPRLSEIVEAAESLGMKILESEPTKLNPRLAGLEEEYQTRGMLRVESRHPKTKSLKMIAQKIKEIRDTRAKAKKPKSKRKKR
;
A
#
# COMPACT_ATOMS: atom_id res chain seq x y z
N MET A 1 -5.41 -21.10 3.53
CA MET A 1 -5.03 -19.69 3.36
C MET A 1 -4.08 -19.52 2.20
N LYS A 2 -4.06 -18.35 1.60
CA LYS A 2 -3.23 -18.08 0.43
C LYS A 2 -2.02 -17.25 0.78
N LYS A 3 -0.87 -17.63 0.24
CA LYS A 3 0.38 -16.91 0.47
C LYS A 3 0.81 -16.25 -0.83
N PHE A 4 1.24 -15.00 -0.74
CA PHE A 4 1.69 -14.27 -1.93
C PHE A 4 2.57 -13.09 -1.53
N VAL A 5 3.21 -12.50 -2.54
CA VAL A 5 4.11 -11.36 -2.35
C VAL A 5 3.39 -10.09 -2.81
N ILE A 6 3.55 -9.02 -2.04
CA ILE A 6 3.00 -7.71 -2.37
C ILE A 6 4.16 -6.73 -2.57
N TRP A 7 4.13 -6.01 -3.68
CA TRP A 7 5.08 -4.95 -3.97
C TRP A 7 4.33 -3.63 -3.93
N PRO A 8 4.91 -2.56 -3.37
CA PRO A 8 4.23 -1.25 -3.35
C PRO A 8 3.79 -0.75 -4.72
N ASN A 9 4.58 -1.04 -5.77
CA ASN A 9 4.21 -0.60 -7.11
C ASN A 9 2.90 -1.22 -7.60
N GLU A 10 2.50 -2.34 -7.06
CA GLU A 10 1.23 -2.98 -7.43
C GLU A 10 0.03 -2.13 -7.01
N LEU A 11 0.21 -1.26 -6.01
CA LEU A 11 -0.84 -0.41 -5.47
C LEU A 11 -0.66 1.07 -5.82
N ASP A 12 0.39 1.42 -6.55
CA ASP A 12 0.78 2.81 -6.77
C ASP A 12 0.03 3.45 -7.94
N SER A 13 -0.80 4.46 -7.65
CA SER A 13 -1.60 5.14 -8.65
C SER A 13 -0.76 5.97 -9.64
N ARG A 14 0.47 6.29 -9.29
CA ARG A 14 1.35 7.05 -10.16
C ARG A 14 1.89 6.20 -11.31
N LEU A 15 1.79 4.87 -11.19
CA LEU A 15 2.34 3.95 -12.17
C LEU A 15 1.24 3.33 -13.02
N SER A 16 1.58 2.99 -14.26
CA SER A 16 0.67 2.28 -15.15
C SER A 16 0.78 0.77 -14.88
N ARG A 17 -0.11 0.02 -15.48
CA ARG A 17 -0.07 -1.44 -15.33
C ARG A 17 1.21 -2.03 -15.92
N ARG A 18 1.81 -1.34 -16.86
CA ARG A 18 3.10 -1.75 -17.44
C ARG A 18 4.18 -1.87 -16.36
N TYR A 19 4.11 -1.01 -15.34
CA TYR A 19 5.09 -1.02 -14.26
C TYR A 19 4.61 -1.79 -13.04
N GLY A 20 3.63 -2.65 -13.23
CA GLY A 20 3.22 -3.60 -12.21
C GLY A 20 1.97 -3.26 -11.41
N ARG A 21 1.32 -2.11 -11.71
CA ARG A 21 0.11 -1.78 -10.95
C ARG A 21 -0.94 -2.87 -11.19
N ALA A 22 -1.42 -3.45 -10.11
CA ALA A 22 -2.34 -4.57 -10.16
C ALA A 22 -3.80 -4.21 -9.86
N VAL A 23 -4.04 -3.02 -9.32
CA VAL A 23 -5.40 -2.54 -9.02
C VAL A 23 -5.75 -1.36 -9.91
N SER A 24 -7.05 -1.09 -10.06
CA SER A 24 -7.48 0.02 -10.90
C SER A 24 -7.01 1.34 -10.29
N ARG A 25 -6.89 2.36 -11.14
CA ARG A 25 -6.38 3.65 -10.70
C ARG A 25 -7.24 4.27 -9.59
N GLY A 26 -8.55 4.08 -9.67
CA GLY A 26 -9.46 4.62 -8.66
C GLY A 26 -9.30 3.99 -7.28
N ILE A 27 -8.83 2.75 -7.25
CA ILE A 27 -8.62 2.03 -5.98
C ILE A 27 -7.20 2.21 -5.47
N SER A 28 -6.25 2.42 -6.37
CA SER A 28 -4.83 2.50 -6.02
C SER A 28 -4.48 3.73 -5.17
N VAL A 29 -3.29 3.71 -4.60
CA VAL A 29 -2.82 4.69 -3.63
C VAL A 29 -1.67 5.50 -4.23
N ASN A 30 -1.62 6.79 -3.96
CA ASN A 30 -0.53 7.64 -4.42
C ASN A 30 0.71 7.39 -3.55
N GLY A 31 1.76 6.83 -4.16
CA GLY A 31 3.02 6.59 -3.47
C GLY A 31 2.93 5.78 -2.18
N PRO A 32 2.40 4.53 -2.24
CA PRO A 32 2.28 3.74 -1.03
C PRO A 32 3.64 3.35 -0.47
N ARG A 33 3.77 3.36 0.84
CA ARG A 33 5.00 2.95 1.52
C ARG A 33 4.82 1.56 2.10
N LEU A 34 5.94 0.83 2.23
CA LEU A 34 5.87 -0.52 2.79
C LEU A 34 5.26 -0.52 4.19
N SER A 35 5.62 0.46 5.01
CA SER A 35 5.07 0.55 6.37
C SER A 35 3.55 0.69 6.36
N GLU A 36 3.01 1.43 5.39
CA GLU A 36 1.56 1.57 5.26
C GLU A 36 0.92 0.25 4.85
N ILE A 37 1.58 -0.47 3.96
CA ILE A 37 1.07 -1.77 3.51
C ILE A 37 1.06 -2.77 4.65
N VAL A 38 2.13 -2.80 5.45
CA VAL A 38 2.22 -3.68 6.61
C VAL A 38 1.10 -3.36 7.60
N GLU A 39 0.93 -2.09 7.92
CA GLU A 39 -0.10 -1.66 8.86
C GLU A 39 -1.50 -2.04 8.37
N ALA A 40 -1.76 -1.81 7.10
CA ALA A 40 -3.06 -2.14 6.51
C ALA A 40 -3.30 -3.66 6.53
N ALA A 41 -2.30 -4.43 6.14
CA ALA A 41 -2.42 -5.89 6.11
C ALA A 41 -2.69 -6.45 7.50
N GLU A 42 -1.99 -5.96 8.49
CA GLU A 42 -2.19 -6.40 9.87
C GLU A 42 -3.58 -6.03 10.37
N SER A 43 -4.05 -4.83 10.04
CA SER A 43 -5.40 -4.40 10.41
C SER A 43 -6.48 -5.28 9.80
N LEU A 44 -6.19 -5.85 8.64
CA LEU A 44 -7.14 -6.71 7.94
C LEU A 44 -7.03 -8.17 8.34
N GLY A 45 -6.18 -8.47 9.32
CA GLY A 45 -6.02 -9.83 9.83
C GLY A 45 -5.10 -10.71 9.00
N MET A 46 -4.32 -10.13 8.11
CA MET A 46 -3.36 -10.90 7.33
C MET A 46 -2.10 -11.14 8.14
N LYS A 47 -1.47 -12.29 7.92
CA LYS A 47 -0.23 -12.60 8.63
C LYS A 47 0.96 -12.17 7.79
N ILE A 48 1.88 -11.44 8.42
CA ILE A 48 3.10 -11.00 7.75
C ILE A 48 4.14 -12.10 7.90
N LEU A 49 4.59 -12.66 6.78
CA LEU A 49 5.56 -13.74 6.77
C LEU A 49 6.99 -13.24 6.58
N GLU A 50 7.16 -12.21 5.78
CA GLU A 50 8.48 -11.66 5.47
C GLU A 50 8.34 -10.23 4.98
N SER A 51 9.30 -9.38 5.30
CA SER A 51 9.31 -7.98 4.89
C SER A 51 10.73 -7.57 4.54
N GLU A 52 10.93 -7.02 3.34
CA GLU A 52 12.23 -6.55 2.88
C GLU A 52 12.09 -5.11 2.39
N PRO A 53 12.37 -4.13 3.24
CA PRO A 53 12.07 -2.72 2.94
C PRO A 53 12.93 -2.08 1.86
N THR A 54 14.09 -2.64 1.55
CA THR A 54 14.97 -2.02 0.57
C THR A 54 14.91 -2.65 -0.82
N LYS A 55 14.17 -3.72 -0.97
CA LYS A 55 14.13 -4.44 -2.23
C LYS A 55 13.36 -3.68 -3.30
N LEU A 56 13.94 -3.57 -4.50
CA LEU A 56 13.33 -2.89 -5.62
C LEU A 56 12.79 -3.90 -6.63
N ASN A 57 11.53 -3.71 -7.05
CA ASN A 57 10.96 -4.55 -8.09
C ASN A 57 11.65 -4.24 -9.41
N PRO A 58 12.14 -5.27 -10.14
CA PRO A 58 12.86 -5.04 -11.41
C PRO A 58 12.08 -4.22 -12.44
N ARG A 59 10.76 -4.25 -12.41
CA ARG A 59 9.96 -3.46 -13.35
C ARG A 59 10.17 -1.97 -13.21
N LEU A 60 10.67 -1.52 -12.06
CA LEU A 60 10.86 -0.11 -11.77
C LEU A 60 12.26 0.38 -12.10
N ALA A 61 13.14 -0.49 -12.50
CA ALA A 61 14.56 -0.15 -12.70
C ALA A 61 14.80 0.97 -13.71
N GLY A 62 13.91 1.12 -14.69
CA GLY A 62 14.08 2.16 -15.72
C GLY A 62 13.41 3.48 -15.38
N LEU A 63 12.76 3.58 -14.23
CA LEU A 63 12.05 4.81 -13.85
C LEU A 63 12.94 5.74 -13.04
N GLU A 64 12.51 7.00 -12.95
CA GLU A 64 13.18 7.95 -12.09
C GLU A 64 13.02 7.54 -10.64
N GLU A 65 14.00 7.89 -9.83
CA GLU A 65 14.05 7.44 -8.45
C GLU A 65 12.78 7.74 -7.65
N GLU A 66 12.15 8.86 -7.90
CA GLU A 66 10.95 9.23 -7.17
C GLU A 66 9.79 8.25 -7.38
N TYR A 67 9.82 7.48 -8.49
CA TYR A 67 8.80 6.49 -8.78
C TYR A 67 9.23 5.08 -8.40
N GLN A 68 10.44 4.92 -7.88
CA GLN A 68 10.95 3.60 -7.50
C GLN A 68 10.59 3.30 -6.05
N THR A 69 9.32 2.97 -5.81
CA THR A 69 8.88 2.60 -4.47
C THR A 69 9.54 1.28 -4.09
N ARG A 70 10.23 1.28 -2.96
CA ARG A 70 10.95 0.10 -2.52
C ARG A 70 10.18 -0.68 -1.48
N GLY A 71 10.47 -1.96 -1.40
CA GLY A 71 9.91 -2.83 -0.41
C GLY A 71 9.24 -4.05 -1.02
N MET A 72 9.24 -5.13 -0.26
CA MET A 72 8.57 -6.37 -0.66
C MET A 72 7.97 -6.97 0.60
N LEU A 73 6.74 -7.46 0.52
CA LEU A 73 6.05 -8.03 1.66
C LEU A 73 5.46 -9.38 1.28
N ARG A 74 5.75 -10.40 2.08
CA ARG A 74 5.15 -11.71 1.90
C ARG A 74 4.09 -11.89 2.98
N VAL A 75 2.87 -12.20 2.58
CA VAL A 75 1.75 -12.31 3.51
C VAL A 75 0.95 -13.59 3.30
N GLU A 76 0.17 -13.92 4.31
CA GLU A 76 -0.80 -15.00 4.22
C GLU A 76 -2.18 -14.40 4.47
N SER A 77 -3.13 -14.67 3.59
CA SER A 77 -4.46 -14.07 3.62
C SER A 77 -5.54 -15.11 3.34
N ARG A 78 -6.73 -14.85 3.83
CA ARG A 78 -7.89 -15.70 3.53
C ARG A 78 -8.38 -15.49 2.12
N HIS A 79 -8.05 -14.36 1.53
CA HIS A 79 -8.55 -13.98 0.21
C HIS A 79 -7.46 -14.09 -0.84
N PRO A 80 -7.84 -14.23 -2.13
CA PRO A 80 -6.85 -14.23 -3.20
C PRO A 80 -6.12 -12.89 -3.27
N LYS A 81 -4.98 -12.89 -3.94
CA LYS A 81 -4.13 -11.69 -4.02
C LYS A 81 -4.87 -10.47 -4.56
N THR A 82 -5.64 -10.65 -5.63
CA THR A 82 -6.37 -9.52 -6.24
C THR A 82 -7.29 -8.83 -5.25
N LYS A 83 -8.08 -9.62 -4.53
CA LYS A 83 -8.99 -9.07 -3.55
C LYS A 83 -8.24 -8.45 -2.38
N SER A 84 -7.18 -9.12 -1.93
CA SER A 84 -6.36 -8.63 -0.82
C SER A 84 -5.71 -7.29 -1.15
N LEU A 85 -5.22 -7.12 -2.39
CA LEU A 85 -4.63 -5.85 -2.81
C LEU A 85 -5.64 -4.72 -2.77
N LYS A 86 -6.88 -4.97 -3.21
CA LYS A 86 -7.93 -3.96 -3.15
C LYS A 86 -8.25 -3.58 -1.72
N MET A 87 -8.33 -4.56 -0.83
CA MET A 87 -8.62 -4.32 0.58
C MET A 87 -7.51 -3.48 1.23
N ILE A 88 -6.26 -3.83 0.93
CA ILE A 88 -5.10 -3.11 1.47
C ILE A 88 -5.10 -1.67 0.98
N ALA A 89 -5.33 -1.45 -0.32
CA ALA A 89 -5.35 -0.10 -0.88
C ALA A 89 -6.42 0.76 -0.21
N GLN A 90 -7.62 0.21 -0.03
CA GLN A 90 -8.70 0.93 0.63
C GLN A 90 -8.35 1.23 2.09
N LYS A 91 -7.73 0.28 2.76
CA LYS A 91 -7.34 0.45 4.16
C LYS A 91 -6.28 1.53 4.31
N ILE A 92 -5.33 1.60 3.40
CA ILE A 92 -4.31 2.64 3.44
C ILE A 92 -4.96 4.02 3.30
N LYS A 93 -5.93 4.14 2.39
CA LYS A 93 -6.64 5.42 2.23
C LYS A 93 -7.38 5.81 3.49
N GLU A 94 -8.01 4.85 4.16
CA GLU A 94 -8.70 5.11 5.42
C GLU A 94 -7.72 5.59 6.49
N ILE A 95 -6.56 4.93 6.59
CA ILE A 95 -5.56 5.28 7.58
C ILE A 95 -5.03 6.69 7.32
N ARG A 96 -4.75 7.02 6.07
CA ARG A 96 -4.27 8.35 5.70
C ARG A 96 -5.30 9.43 6.02
N ASP A 97 -6.57 9.12 5.74
CA ASP A 97 -7.66 10.06 5.99
C ASP A 97 -7.82 10.29 7.50
N THR A 98 -7.75 9.23 8.28
CA THR A 98 -7.84 9.32 9.73
C THR A 98 -6.70 10.15 10.30
N ARG A 99 -5.48 9.95 9.81
CA ARG A 99 -4.33 10.73 10.28
C ARG A 99 -4.46 12.20 9.92
N ALA A 100 -4.95 12.49 8.72
CA ALA A 100 -5.15 13.86 8.29
C ALA A 100 -6.19 14.54 9.19
N LYS A 101 -7.25 13.85 9.53
CA LYS A 101 -8.28 14.39 10.40
C LYS A 101 -7.76 14.59 11.82
N ALA A 102 -6.93 13.68 12.30
CA ALA A 102 -6.36 13.80 13.64
C ALA A 102 -5.46 15.01 13.77
N LYS A 103 -4.79 15.39 12.69
CA LYS A 103 -3.94 16.58 12.72
C LYS A 103 -4.73 17.84 12.60
N LYS A 104 -5.65 17.91 11.66
CA LYS A 104 -6.41 19.11 11.42
C LYS A 104 -7.28 19.55 12.57
N PRO A 105 -8.02 18.68 13.19
CA PRO A 105 -8.97 19.10 14.19
C PRO A 105 -8.39 19.89 15.33
N LYS A 106 -7.16 19.69 15.60
CA LYS A 106 -6.59 20.42 16.68
C LYS A 106 -6.67 21.89 16.51
N SER A 107 -6.49 22.36 15.32
CA SER A 107 -6.54 23.76 15.08
C SER A 107 -7.96 24.24 14.92
N LYS A 108 -8.88 23.38 14.50
CA LYS A 108 -10.15 23.81 14.27
C LYS A 108 -11.01 23.71 15.38
N ARG A 109 -10.89 22.78 15.97
CA ARG A 109 -11.83 22.58 16.88
C ARG A 109 -11.79 23.40 17.93
N LYS A 110 -11.35 24.00 18.01
CA LYS A 110 -11.36 24.76 18.79
C LYS A 110 -12.21 25.65 18.91
N LYS A 111 -12.82 25.65 18.39
CA LYS A 111 -13.53 26.25 18.42
C LYS A 111 -14.57 26.11 18.72
N ARG A 112 -14.58 25.64 18.72
CA ARG A 112 -15.32 25.39 18.84
C ARG A 112 -15.69 25.43 19.20
#